data_c9e0b0cada5a5da5083038848c836773
#
_entry.id   c9e0b0cada5a5da5083038848c836773
#
_cell.length_a   1.000
_cell.length_b   1.000
_cell.length_c   1.000
_cell.angle_alpha   90.00
_cell.angle_beta   90.00
_cell.angle_gamma   90.00
#
_symmetry.space_group_name_H-M   'P 1'
#
loop_
_entity.id
_entity.type
_entity.pdbx_description
1 polymer ?
#
loop_
_entity_poly.entity_id
_entity_poly.type
_entity_poly.pdbx_seq_one_letter_code
_entity_poly.pdbx_strand_id
1 'polypeptide(L)'
;MEIICPTCNKSFVYKGGISHYKRNKNHFCSRECQNVKHGMSRRIDREYRYEVWSHASRRARKKDLEFNLTPQDIPEIPEYCPILNIKLEKNNGAGPKDYSPSLDRIDSTKGYIVGNIRIISNRANRIKSDSTFEEIELLYKDYQKLKQDGNI
;
A
#
# COMPACT_ATOMS: atom_id res chain seq x y z
N MET A 1 -16.13 -9.32 38.11
CA MET A 1 -17.00 -10.07 37.18
C MET A 1 -16.09 -10.82 36.21
N GLU A 2 -16.29 -12.11 36.09
CA GLU A 2 -15.54 -12.95 35.17
C GLU A 2 -16.17 -12.90 33.77
N ILE A 3 -15.37 -12.71 32.76
CA ILE A 3 -15.81 -12.58 31.36
C ILE A 3 -14.81 -13.29 30.44
N ILE A 4 -15.25 -13.62 29.24
CA ILE A 4 -14.45 -14.32 28.23
C ILE A 4 -13.82 -13.29 27.27
N CYS A 5 -12.52 -13.41 27.03
CA CYS A 5 -11.81 -12.60 26.06
C CYS A 5 -12.22 -12.98 24.63
N PRO A 6 -12.72 -12.04 23.82
CA PRO A 6 -13.18 -12.35 22.47
C PRO A 6 -12.04 -12.64 21.46
N THR A 7 -10.78 -12.53 21.88
CA THR A 7 -9.61 -12.81 21.04
C THR A 7 -9.00 -14.18 21.32
N CYS A 8 -8.81 -14.55 22.60
CA CYS A 8 -8.13 -15.79 22.96
C CYS A 8 -9.03 -16.81 23.66
N ASN A 9 -10.31 -16.50 23.85
CA ASN A 9 -11.32 -17.31 24.55
C ASN A 9 -10.99 -17.71 26.01
N LYS A 10 -10.00 -17.05 26.63
CA LYS A 10 -9.69 -17.24 28.06
C LYS A 10 -10.60 -16.40 28.93
N SER A 11 -11.03 -16.96 30.07
CA SER A 11 -11.73 -16.19 31.11
C SER A 11 -10.75 -15.27 31.83
N PHE A 12 -11.23 -14.09 32.25
CA PHE A 12 -10.45 -13.15 33.05
C PHE A 12 -11.36 -12.26 33.90
N VAL A 13 -10.82 -11.76 34.98
CA VAL A 13 -11.56 -10.87 35.87
C VAL A 13 -11.53 -9.43 35.33
N TYR A 14 -12.70 -8.93 34.97
CA TYR A 14 -12.85 -7.53 34.57
C TYR A 14 -12.84 -6.61 35.80
N LYS A 15 -11.88 -5.70 35.85
CA LYS A 15 -11.66 -4.76 36.97
C LYS A 15 -12.33 -3.39 36.79
N GLY A 16 -13.00 -3.14 35.66
CA GLY A 16 -13.68 -1.85 35.39
C GLY A 16 -15.07 -1.77 36.03
N GLY A 17 -15.59 -0.56 36.16
CA GLY A 17 -16.91 -0.30 36.69
C GLY A 17 -18.05 -0.80 35.79
N ILE A 18 -19.21 -1.12 36.38
CA ILE A 18 -20.40 -1.65 35.67
C ILE A 18 -20.87 -0.70 34.55
N SER A 19 -20.80 0.60 34.75
CA SER A 19 -21.18 1.61 33.75
C SER A 19 -20.23 1.59 32.53
N HIS A 20 -18.95 1.33 32.74
CA HIS A 20 -17.95 1.17 31.67
C HIS A 20 -18.13 -0.18 30.92
N TYR A 21 -18.47 -1.25 31.67
CA TYR A 21 -18.76 -2.55 31.09
C TYR A 21 -19.97 -2.49 30.14
N LYS A 22 -21.06 -1.82 30.55
CA LYS A 22 -22.28 -1.69 29.73
C LYS A 22 -22.09 -0.83 28.48
N ARG A 23 -21.19 0.15 28.50
CA ARG A 23 -20.88 1.01 27.34
C ARG A 23 -20.00 0.35 26.30
N ASN A 24 -19.06 -0.47 26.71
CA ASN A 24 -18.09 -1.13 25.82
C ASN A 24 -18.45 -2.62 25.69
N LYS A 25 -18.79 -3.06 24.49
CA LYS A 25 -19.15 -4.47 24.21
C LYS A 25 -17.95 -5.41 24.11
N ASN A 26 -16.70 -4.87 24.03
CA ASN A 26 -15.48 -5.67 23.84
C ASN A 26 -14.50 -5.42 24.97
N HIS A 27 -14.30 -6.40 25.83
CA HIS A 27 -13.29 -6.38 26.89
C HIS A 27 -12.28 -7.49 26.63
N PHE A 28 -11.00 -7.16 26.76
CA PHE A 28 -9.88 -8.05 26.45
C PHE A 28 -9.10 -8.38 27.71
N CYS A 29 -8.57 -9.61 27.81
CA CYS A 29 -7.78 -10.05 28.96
C CYS A 29 -6.43 -9.34 29.05
N SER A 30 -5.91 -8.85 27.91
CA SER A 30 -4.65 -8.12 27.84
C SER A 30 -4.64 -7.08 26.71
N ARG A 31 -3.65 -6.19 26.72
CA ARG A 31 -3.43 -5.20 25.67
C ARG A 31 -3.04 -5.86 24.33
N GLU A 32 -2.32 -7.00 24.42
CA GLU A 32 -1.95 -7.80 23.24
C GLU A 32 -3.21 -8.33 22.54
N CYS A 33 -4.15 -8.91 23.30
CA CYS A 33 -5.43 -9.38 22.76
C CYS A 33 -6.28 -8.24 22.17
N GLN A 34 -6.26 -7.07 22.77
CA GLN A 34 -6.90 -5.87 22.25
C GLN A 34 -6.24 -5.44 20.93
N ASN A 35 -4.90 -5.41 20.88
CA ASN A 35 -4.15 -5.03 19.70
C ASN A 35 -4.33 -6.04 18.55
N VAL A 36 -4.37 -7.35 18.85
CA VAL A 36 -4.67 -8.40 17.84
C VAL A 36 -6.04 -8.17 17.24
N LYS A 37 -7.10 -7.97 18.04
CA LYS A 37 -8.44 -7.75 17.51
C LYS A 37 -8.56 -6.42 16.75
N HIS A 38 -7.99 -5.34 17.25
CA HIS A 38 -7.96 -4.06 16.54
C HIS A 38 -7.02 -4.11 15.32
N GLY A 39 -5.94 -4.88 15.40
CA GLY A 39 -5.04 -5.19 14.28
C GLY A 39 -5.72 -6.05 13.22
N MET A 40 -6.44 -7.09 13.60
CA MET A 40 -7.25 -7.91 12.70
C MET A 40 -8.39 -7.09 12.08
N SER A 41 -9.16 -6.32 12.88
CA SER A 41 -10.29 -5.52 12.38
C SER A 41 -9.84 -4.38 11.44
N ARG A 42 -8.63 -3.82 11.63
CA ARG A 42 -8.11 -2.70 10.81
C ARG A 42 -7.16 -3.12 9.70
N ARG A 43 -6.50 -4.30 9.79
CA ARG A 43 -5.47 -4.75 8.84
C ARG A 43 -5.88 -5.94 7.99
N ILE A 44 -6.72 -6.86 8.51
CA ILE A 44 -7.13 -8.07 7.79
C ILE A 44 -8.28 -7.78 6.83
N ASP A 45 -9.22 -6.89 7.17
CA ASP A 45 -10.34 -6.52 6.30
C ASP A 45 -9.99 -5.48 5.22
N ARG A 46 -8.80 -4.88 5.26
CA ARG A 46 -8.28 -4.08 4.16
C ARG A 46 -7.30 -4.93 3.37
N GLU A 47 -7.83 -5.66 2.43
CA GLU A 47 -7.01 -6.25 1.38
C GLU A 47 -6.06 -5.17 0.82
N TYR A 48 -4.82 -5.56 0.56
CA TYR A 48 -3.84 -4.70 -0.09
C TYR A 48 -4.43 -3.91 -1.28
N ARG A 49 -5.30 -4.55 -2.06
CA ARG A 49 -6.01 -3.92 -3.19
C ARG A 49 -6.80 -2.69 -2.78
N TYR A 50 -7.53 -2.75 -1.66
CA TYR A 50 -8.29 -1.60 -1.17
C TYR A 50 -7.39 -0.44 -0.71
N GLU A 51 -6.27 -0.73 -0.04
CA GLU A 51 -5.33 0.31 0.38
C GLU A 51 -4.70 1.02 -0.83
N VAL A 52 -4.23 0.25 -1.81
CA VAL A 52 -3.64 0.77 -3.06
C VAL A 52 -4.67 1.58 -3.84
N TRP A 53 -5.88 1.06 -4.01
CA TRP A 53 -7.00 1.75 -4.65
C TRP A 53 -7.32 3.08 -3.95
N SER A 54 -7.46 3.07 -2.63
CA SER A 54 -7.76 4.26 -1.84
C SER A 54 -6.67 5.34 -1.97
N HIS A 55 -5.39 4.92 -1.97
CA HIS A 55 -4.28 5.84 -2.19
C HIS A 55 -4.25 6.39 -3.62
N ALA A 56 -4.54 5.57 -4.63
CA ALA A 56 -4.62 5.99 -6.02
C ALA A 56 -5.78 6.98 -6.25
N SER A 57 -6.97 6.69 -5.73
CA SER A 57 -8.14 7.56 -5.78
C SER A 57 -7.86 8.95 -5.16
N ARG A 58 -7.17 8.97 -4.00
CA ARG A 58 -6.79 10.23 -3.36
C ARG A 58 -5.78 11.03 -4.20
N ARG A 59 -4.79 10.35 -4.82
CA ARG A 59 -3.83 11.01 -5.73
C ARG A 59 -4.50 11.54 -6.99
N ALA A 60 -5.40 10.75 -7.59
CA ALA A 60 -6.17 11.15 -8.76
C ALA A 60 -6.98 12.43 -8.50
N ARG A 61 -7.74 12.45 -7.40
CA ARG A 61 -8.51 13.63 -6.99
C ARG A 61 -7.64 14.86 -6.73
N LYS A 62 -6.46 14.68 -6.10
CA LYS A 62 -5.54 15.80 -5.84
C LYS A 62 -4.93 16.40 -7.11
N LYS A 63 -4.75 15.58 -8.16
CA LYS A 63 -4.13 15.97 -9.43
C LYS A 63 -5.15 16.18 -10.56
N ASP A 64 -6.44 16.13 -10.25
CA ASP A 64 -7.56 16.21 -11.22
C ASP A 64 -7.41 15.21 -12.38
N LEU A 65 -7.08 13.96 -12.05
CA LEU A 65 -6.90 12.88 -13.01
C LEU A 65 -8.14 12.00 -13.07
N GLU A 66 -8.43 11.47 -14.26
CA GLU A 66 -9.46 10.45 -14.44
C GLU A 66 -9.22 9.24 -13.52
N PHE A 67 -10.29 8.71 -12.94
CA PHE A 67 -10.26 7.56 -12.05
C PHE A 67 -11.50 6.69 -12.23
N ASN A 68 -11.33 5.49 -12.79
CA ASN A 68 -12.44 4.54 -12.99
C ASN A 68 -12.18 3.15 -12.39
N LEU A 69 -11.16 3.03 -11.50
CA LEU A 69 -10.81 1.75 -10.89
C LEU A 69 -11.73 1.37 -9.74
N THR A 70 -11.96 0.07 -9.59
CA THR A 70 -12.45 -0.58 -8.38
C THR A 70 -11.29 -1.27 -7.65
N PRO A 71 -11.43 -1.67 -6.37
CA PRO A 71 -10.39 -2.44 -5.69
C PRO A 71 -10.01 -3.76 -6.39
N GLN A 72 -10.93 -4.35 -7.15
CA GLN A 72 -10.73 -5.60 -7.89
C GLN A 72 -9.84 -5.42 -9.12
N ASP A 73 -9.77 -4.20 -9.68
CA ASP A 73 -8.92 -3.87 -10.83
C ASP A 73 -7.43 -3.73 -10.46
N ILE A 74 -7.12 -3.63 -9.15
CA ILE A 74 -5.74 -3.52 -8.69
C ILE A 74 -5.03 -4.87 -8.91
N PRO A 75 -3.91 -4.90 -9.69
CA PRO A 75 -3.18 -6.13 -9.95
C PRO A 75 -2.59 -6.76 -8.67
N GLU A 76 -2.31 -8.06 -8.74
CA GLU A 76 -1.52 -8.73 -7.72
C GLU A 76 -0.09 -8.19 -7.68
N ILE A 77 0.53 -8.25 -6.49
CA ILE A 77 1.92 -7.84 -6.34
C ILE A 77 2.80 -8.94 -6.99
N PRO A 78 3.58 -8.62 -8.04
CA PRO A 78 4.55 -9.57 -8.55
C PRO A 78 5.66 -9.80 -7.52
N GLU A 79 6.33 -10.95 -7.56
CA GLU A 79 7.42 -11.24 -6.64
C GLU A 79 8.59 -10.26 -6.82
N TYR A 80 8.89 -9.89 -8.07
CA TYR A 80 9.93 -8.93 -8.42
C TYR A 80 9.35 -7.77 -9.22
N CYS A 81 9.94 -6.58 -9.04
CA CYS A 81 9.64 -5.41 -9.85
C CYS A 81 9.98 -5.68 -11.32
N PRO A 82 9.02 -5.54 -12.26
CA PRO A 82 9.26 -5.85 -13.68
C PRO A 82 10.25 -4.89 -14.38
N ILE A 83 10.66 -3.79 -13.72
CA ILE A 83 11.60 -2.81 -14.28
C ILE A 83 13.00 -2.99 -13.69
N LEU A 84 13.12 -2.99 -12.36
CA LEU A 84 14.42 -2.98 -11.67
C LEU A 84 14.80 -4.34 -11.08
N ASN A 85 13.98 -5.37 -11.24
CA ASN A 85 14.17 -6.70 -10.68
C ASN A 85 14.43 -6.72 -9.15
N ILE A 86 13.90 -5.75 -8.44
CA ILE A 86 13.93 -5.66 -6.98
C ILE A 86 12.81 -6.55 -6.43
N LYS A 87 13.10 -7.42 -5.47
CA LYS A 87 12.09 -8.20 -4.77
C LYS A 87 11.11 -7.26 -4.07
N LEU A 88 9.80 -7.45 -4.30
CA LEU A 88 8.77 -6.59 -3.75
C LEU A 88 8.28 -7.14 -2.41
N GLU A 89 8.32 -6.31 -1.38
CA GLU A 89 7.88 -6.67 -0.04
C GLU A 89 7.01 -5.56 0.54
N LYS A 90 5.90 -5.96 1.18
CA LYS A 90 5.07 -5.02 1.95
C LYS A 90 5.85 -4.52 3.14
N ASN A 91 5.92 -3.20 3.29
CA ASN A 91 6.56 -2.60 4.45
C ASN A 91 5.55 -2.43 5.59
N ASN A 92 5.86 -2.98 6.76
CA ASN A 92 5.06 -2.83 7.98
C ASN A 92 5.44 -1.60 8.83
N GLY A 93 6.44 -0.83 8.40
CA GLY A 93 6.93 0.37 9.09
C GLY A 93 6.31 1.67 8.55
N ALA A 94 6.83 2.80 9.02
CA ALA A 94 6.42 4.12 8.58
C ALA A 94 6.97 4.44 7.18
N GLY A 95 6.07 4.70 6.25
CA GLY A 95 6.36 5.15 4.88
C GLY A 95 6.89 4.05 3.94
N PRO A 96 6.83 4.30 2.63
CA PRO A 96 7.28 3.35 1.62
C PRO A 96 8.80 3.27 1.55
N LYS A 97 9.35 2.06 1.38
CA LYS A 97 10.76 1.79 1.10
C LYS A 97 10.97 1.61 -0.40
N ASP A 98 12.21 1.61 -0.89
CA ASP A 98 12.52 1.44 -2.30
C ASP A 98 11.95 0.15 -2.91
N TYR A 99 11.90 -0.92 -2.13
CA TYR A 99 11.33 -2.22 -2.50
C TYR A 99 9.81 -2.32 -2.29
N SER A 100 9.15 -1.32 -1.69
CA SER A 100 7.70 -1.37 -1.46
C SER A 100 6.93 -1.37 -2.78
N PRO A 101 5.87 -2.20 -2.90
CA PRO A 101 4.99 -2.18 -4.06
C PRO A 101 4.31 -0.81 -4.23
N SER A 102 4.27 -0.33 -5.44
CA SER A 102 3.67 0.96 -5.80
C SER A 102 2.82 0.84 -7.07
N LEU A 103 1.62 1.41 -7.06
CA LEU A 103 0.78 1.49 -8.25
C LEU A 103 1.29 2.61 -9.15
N ASP A 104 1.71 2.23 -10.34
CA ASP A 104 2.17 3.11 -11.42
C ASP A 104 1.10 3.23 -12.51
N ARG A 105 1.02 4.38 -13.15
CA ARG A 105 0.31 4.58 -14.40
C ARG A 105 1.27 4.28 -15.55
N ILE A 106 0.93 3.38 -16.46
CA ILE A 106 1.78 3.01 -17.61
C ILE A 106 2.07 4.26 -18.44
N ASP A 107 1.01 4.94 -18.86
CA ASP A 107 1.03 6.24 -19.50
C ASP A 107 0.70 7.34 -18.47
N SER A 108 1.68 8.18 -18.15
CA SER A 108 1.54 9.24 -17.15
C SER A 108 0.63 10.40 -17.59
N THR A 109 0.33 10.52 -18.89
CA THR A 109 -0.61 11.53 -19.40
C THR A 109 -2.07 11.16 -19.13
N LYS A 110 -2.36 9.87 -18.91
CA LYS A 110 -3.68 9.35 -18.57
C LYS A 110 -3.88 9.22 -17.07
N GLY A 111 -5.13 9.03 -16.66
CA GLY A 111 -5.50 8.78 -15.27
C GLY A 111 -5.26 7.35 -14.79
N TYR A 112 -5.78 7.05 -13.60
CA TYR A 112 -5.83 5.71 -13.04
C TYR A 112 -7.04 4.97 -13.60
N ILE A 113 -6.89 4.40 -14.78
CA ILE A 113 -7.94 3.71 -15.52
C ILE A 113 -7.57 2.25 -15.77
N VAL A 114 -8.57 1.41 -16.01
CA VAL A 114 -8.37 0.01 -16.39
C VAL A 114 -7.47 -0.07 -17.63
N GLY A 115 -6.46 -0.93 -17.59
CA GLY A 115 -5.46 -1.08 -18.65
C GLY A 115 -4.28 -0.09 -18.61
N ASN A 116 -4.36 0.97 -17.79
CA ASN A 116 -3.26 1.94 -17.63
C ASN A 116 -2.52 1.84 -16.28
N ILE A 117 -2.64 0.72 -15.58
CA ILE A 117 -2.02 0.53 -14.26
C ILE A 117 -1.15 -0.73 -14.21
N ARG A 118 -0.11 -0.70 -13.39
CA ARG A 118 0.74 -1.83 -13.02
C ARG A 118 1.34 -1.66 -11.63
N ILE A 119 1.83 -2.77 -11.05
CA ILE A 119 2.60 -2.73 -9.80
C ILE A 119 4.09 -2.79 -10.12
N ILE A 120 4.83 -1.81 -9.62
CA ILE A 120 6.30 -1.72 -9.70
C ILE A 120 6.87 -1.39 -8.32
N SER A 121 8.19 -1.39 -8.17
CA SER A 121 8.82 -0.91 -6.93
C SER A 121 8.64 0.60 -6.75
N ASN A 122 8.58 1.05 -5.50
CA ASN A 122 8.56 2.48 -5.19
C ASN A 122 9.79 3.20 -5.77
N ARG A 123 10.96 2.51 -5.82
CA ARG A 123 12.16 3.04 -6.47
C ARG A 123 11.93 3.32 -7.95
N ALA A 124 11.42 2.32 -8.70
CA ALA A 124 11.12 2.48 -10.13
C ALA A 124 10.09 3.58 -10.37
N ASN A 125 9.04 3.63 -9.53
CA ASN A 125 8.00 4.65 -9.64
C ASN A 125 8.52 6.06 -9.36
N ARG A 126 9.45 6.22 -8.43
CA ARG A 126 10.12 7.52 -8.17
C ARG A 126 11.04 7.94 -9.31
N ILE A 127 11.77 7.00 -9.93
CA ILE A 127 12.63 7.29 -11.09
C ILE A 127 11.78 7.75 -12.27
N LYS A 128 10.69 7.02 -12.56
CA LYS A 128 9.75 7.38 -13.63
C LYS A 128 9.00 8.68 -13.34
N SER A 129 8.56 8.87 -12.09
CA SER A 129 7.75 10.03 -11.66
C SER A 129 6.53 10.26 -12.58
N ASP A 130 6.42 11.42 -13.16
CA ASP A 130 5.40 11.83 -14.13
C ASP A 130 5.95 11.99 -15.56
N SER A 131 7.19 11.52 -15.81
CA SER A 131 7.83 11.59 -17.11
C SER A 131 6.99 10.90 -18.19
N THR A 132 7.02 11.47 -19.39
CA THR A 132 6.47 10.84 -20.59
C THR A 132 7.44 9.77 -21.12
N PHE A 133 6.98 8.96 -22.08
CA PHE A 133 7.82 7.98 -22.73
C PHE A 133 8.99 8.67 -23.46
N GLU A 134 8.71 9.74 -24.17
CA GLU A 134 9.66 10.52 -24.94
C GLU A 134 10.79 11.12 -24.04
N GLU A 135 10.42 11.66 -22.89
CA GLU A 135 11.37 12.19 -21.91
C GLU A 135 12.31 11.11 -21.38
N ILE A 136 11.75 9.93 -21.06
CA ILE A 136 12.57 8.77 -20.61
C ILE A 136 13.50 8.29 -21.73
N GLU A 137 13.03 8.27 -22.97
CA GLU A 137 13.82 7.86 -24.12
C GLU A 137 14.99 8.86 -24.38
N LEU A 138 14.74 10.15 -24.27
CA LEU A 138 15.77 11.18 -24.40
C LEU A 138 16.84 11.05 -23.31
N LEU A 139 16.43 10.87 -22.05
CA LEU A 139 17.36 10.63 -20.95
C LEU A 139 18.20 9.37 -21.18
N TYR A 140 17.59 8.29 -21.64
CA TYR A 140 18.30 7.04 -21.94
C TYR A 140 19.34 7.22 -23.04
N LYS A 141 18.99 7.91 -24.13
CA LYS A 141 19.90 8.22 -25.23
C LYS A 141 21.09 9.09 -24.77
N ASP A 142 20.83 10.07 -23.92
CA ASP A 142 21.89 10.91 -23.33
C ASP A 142 22.86 10.08 -22.49
N TYR A 143 22.35 9.25 -21.57
CA TYR A 143 23.20 8.35 -20.77
C TYR A 143 24.00 7.36 -21.62
N GLN A 144 23.42 6.84 -22.70
CA GLN A 144 24.15 5.95 -23.63
C GLN A 144 25.34 6.70 -24.28
N LYS A 145 25.13 7.96 -24.71
CA LYS A 145 26.20 8.79 -25.30
C LYS A 145 27.32 9.08 -24.29
N LEU A 146 26.95 9.50 -23.06
CA LEU A 146 27.93 9.73 -21.99
C LEU A 146 28.77 8.50 -21.70
N LYS A 147 28.18 7.31 -21.74
CA LYS A 147 28.87 6.03 -21.54
C LYS A 147 29.84 5.73 -22.71
N GLN A 148 29.44 5.99 -23.97
CA GLN A 148 30.31 5.82 -25.14
C GLN A 148 31.48 6.77 -25.10
N ASP A 149 31.27 8.01 -24.64
CA ASP A 149 32.29 9.05 -24.53
C ASP A 149 33.21 8.84 -23.30
N GLY A 150 33.01 7.80 -22.49
CA GLY A 150 33.81 7.47 -21.31
C GLY A 150 33.63 8.42 -20.12
N ASN A 151 32.52 9.15 -20.07
CA ASN A 151 32.18 10.10 -18.99
C ASN A 151 31.51 9.42 -17.78
N ILE A 152 31.02 8.19 -17.92
CA ILE A 152 30.41 7.34 -16.86
C ILE A 152 30.74 5.87 -17.08
#